data_2942e88204c64a46ec3b445a28e8704d
#
_entry.id   2942e88204c64a46ec3b445a28e8704d
#
_cell.length_a   1.000
_cell.length_b   1.000
_cell.length_c   1.000
_cell.angle_alpha   90.00
_cell.angle_beta   90.00
_cell.angle_gamma   90.00
#
_symmetry.space_group_name_H-M   'P 1'
#
loop_
_entity.id
_entity.type
_entity.pdbx_description
1 polymer ?
#
loop_
_entity_poly.entity_id
_entity_poly.type
_entity_poly.pdbx_seq_one_letter_code
_entity_poly.pdbx_strand_id
1 'polypeptide(L)'
;MYRIKTNRSLYNSYGGKMDDGYMGYQAIKASTIPVKTINSGMIASSATLLYCGGKSREMAPEASFMLHPAKAANSKNDYISPNEIDMLKKDSNQANNYFYSIYSTCTNMKKD
;
A
#
# COMPACT_ATOMS: atom_id res chain seq x y z
N MET A 1 31.55 -17.41 -1.16
CA MET A 1 30.44 -16.78 -0.42
C MET A 1 29.45 -16.16 -1.40
N TYR A 2 28.21 -16.56 -1.30
CA TYR A 2 27.18 -15.98 -2.15
C TYR A 2 26.77 -14.61 -1.61
N ARG A 3 26.80 -13.60 -2.46
CA ARG A 3 26.17 -12.31 -2.17
C ARG A 3 24.84 -12.23 -2.88
N ILE A 4 23.77 -12.07 -2.12
CA ILE A 4 22.46 -11.77 -2.67
C ILE A 4 22.50 -10.31 -3.09
N LYS A 5 22.46 -10.05 -4.41
CA LYS A 5 22.49 -8.69 -4.95
C LYS A 5 21.12 -8.03 -4.96
N THR A 6 20.07 -8.82 -5.06
CA THR A 6 18.69 -8.32 -5.09
C THR A 6 17.75 -9.41 -4.61
N ASN A 7 16.83 -9.05 -3.73
CA ASN A 7 15.72 -9.90 -3.38
C ASN A 7 14.55 -9.64 -4.32
N ARG A 8 13.89 -10.72 -4.73
CA ARG A 8 12.67 -10.66 -5.53
C ARG A 8 11.49 -11.05 -4.65
N SER A 9 10.46 -10.22 -4.64
CA SER A 9 9.22 -10.49 -3.91
C SER A 9 8.05 -10.47 -4.89
N LEU A 10 7.32 -11.57 -4.96
CA LEU A 10 6.16 -11.71 -5.82
C LEU A 10 4.90 -11.50 -5.01
N TYR A 11 3.98 -10.71 -5.56
CA TYR A 11 2.73 -10.38 -4.88
C TYR A 11 1.53 -10.73 -5.75
N ASN A 12 0.57 -11.36 -5.11
CA ASN A 12 -0.76 -11.59 -5.65
C ASN A 12 -1.70 -11.56 -4.44
N SER A 13 -2.28 -10.40 -4.17
CA SER A 13 -2.96 -10.17 -2.89
C SER A 13 -4.06 -9.13 -3.03
N TYR A 14 -5.17 -9.40 -2.37
CA TYR A 14 -6.29 -8.45 -2.24
C TYR A 14 -6.04 -7.39 -1.17
N GLY A 15 -4.92 -7.47 -0.44
CA GLY A 15 -4.60 -6.52 0.59
C GLY A 15 -5.07 -6.92 1.97
N GLY A 16 -5.23 -5.93 2.82
CA GLY A 16 -5.63 -6.10 4.21
C GLY A 16 -5.65 -4.74 4.90
N LYS A 17 -5.22 -4.71 6.15
CA LYS A 17 -5.15 -3.44 6.88
C LYS A 17 -4.10 -2.51 6.27
N MET A 18 -4.46 -1.24 6.12
CA MET A 18 -3.55 -0.25 5.54
C MET A 18 -2.29 -0.05 6.39
N ASP A 19 -2.40 -0.13 7.71
CA ASP A 19 -1.25 -0.01 8.60
C ASP A 19 -0.23 -1.12 8.35
N ASP A 20 -0.70 -2.34 8.15
CA ASP A 20 0.19 -3.48 7.86
C ASP A 20 0.89 -3.28 6.52
N GLY A 21 0.17 -2.79 5.53
CA GLY A 21 0.74 -2.46 4.22
C GLY A 21 1.80 -1.38 4.31
N TYR A 22 1.55 -0.35 5.12
CA TYR A 22 2.49 0.73 5.33
C TYR A 22 3.76 0.26 6.05
N MET A 23 3.61 -0.57 7.08
CA MET A 23 4.77 -1.14 7.77
C MET A 23 5.61 -2.00 6.83
N GLY A 24 4.96 -2.80 5.99
CA GLY A 24 5.64 -3.58 4.97
C GLY A 24 6.37 -2.70 3.95
N TYR A 25 5.74 -1.62 3.51
CA TYR A 25 6.35 -0.63 2.63
C TYR A 25 7.65 -0.09 3.24
N GLN A 26 7.60 0.33 4.50
CA GLN A 26 8.77 0.86 5.17
C GLN A 26 9.87 -0.19 5.32
N ALA A 27 9.52 -1.42 5.66
CA ALA A 27 10.48 -2.50 5.82
C ALA A 27 11.20 -2.81 4.49
N ILE A 28 10.45 -2.87 3.40
CA ILE A 28 11.03 -3.12 2.08
C ILE A 28 11.92 -1.97 1.65
N LYS A 29 11.47 -0.74 1.86
CA LYS A 29 12.22 0.46 1.47
C LYS A 29 13.50 0.61 2.28
N ALA A 30 13.49 0.21 3.56
CA ALA A 30 14.65 0.29 4.44
C ALA A 30 15.61 -0.89 4.31
N SER A 31 15.29 -1.89 3.51
CA SER A 31 16.15 -3.06 3.34
C SER A 31 17.52 -2.67 2.81
N THR A 32 18.58 -3.21 3.41
CA THR A 32 19.95 -3.01 2.96
C THR A 32 20.23 -3.76 1.66
N ILE A 33 19.44 -4.79 1.37
CA ILE A 33 19.51 -5.52 0.10
C ILE A 33 18.36 -4.99 -0.76
N PRO A 34 18.67 -4.50 -2.00
CA PRO A 34 17.61 -4.00 -2.87
C PRO A 34 16.53 -5.04 -3.11
N VAL A 35 15.27 -4.65 -3.00
CA VAL A 35 14.13 -5.53 -3.19
C VAL A 35 13.44 -5.15 -4.51
N LYS A 36 13.30 -6.12 -5.40
CA LYS A 36 12.48 -5.99 -6.59
C LYS A 36 11.10 -6.56 -6.27
N THR A 37 10.06 -5.75 -6.38
CA THR A 37 8.69 -6.19 -6.18
C THR A 37 8.03 -6.51 -7.51
N ILE A 38 7.27 -7.59 -7.55
CA ILE A 38 6.70 -8.11 -8.80
C ILE A 38 5.22 -8.35 -8.58
N ASN A 39 4.39 -7.73 -9.39
CA ASN A 39 2.97 -8.06 -9.43
C ASN A 39 2.77 -9.27 -10.34
N SER A 40 2.53 -10.43 -9.75
CA SER A 40 2.38 -11.69 -10.49
C SER A 40 0.93 -12.02 -10.85
N GLY A 41 -0.02 -11.21 -10.45
CA GLY A 41 -1.45 -11.45 -10.74
C GLY A 41 -2.26 -10.21 -10.48
N MET A 42 -2.74 -10.01 -9.26
CA MET A 42 -3.45 -8.81 -8.88
C MET A 42 -2.94 -8.31 -7.54
N ILE A 43 -2.76 -7.00 -7.46
CA ILE A 43 -2.43 -6.32 -6.22
C ILE A 43 -3.53 -5.32 -5.94
N ALA A 44 -4.14 -5.41 -4.78
CA ALA A 44 -5.24 -4.54 -4.40
C ALA A 44 -4.99 -3.90 -3.05
N SER A 45 -5.53 -2.70 -2.86
CA SER A 45 -5.60 -2.03 -1.56
C SER A 45 -4.21 -1.88 -0.93
N SER A 46 -4.06 -2.28 0.34
CA SER A 46 -2.82 -2.13 1.11
C SER A 46 -1.63 -2.91 0.54
N ALA A 47 -1.87 -3.97 -0.22
CA ALA A 47 -0.80 -4.71 -0.87
C ALA A 47 -0.05 -3.85 -1.90
N THR A 48 -0.69 -2.81 -2.43
CA THR A 48 -0.05 -1.86 -3.33
C THR A 48 1.06 -1.08 -2.62
N LEU A 49 0.91 -0.82 -1.32
CA LEU A 49 1.97 -0.17 -0.54
C LEU A 49 3.23 -1.01 -0.51
N LEU A 50 3.09 -2.32 -0.28
CA LEU A 50 4.23 -3.24 -0.32
C LEU A 50 4.93 -3.21 -1.67
N TYR A 51 4.16 -3.26 -2.75
CA TYR A 51 4.69 -3.21 -4.10
C TYR A 51 5.45 -1.90 -4.35
N CYS A 52 4.91 -0.79 -3.89
CA CYS A 52 5.52 0.53 -4.06
C CYS A 52 6.80 0.71 -3.25
N GLY A 53 7.06 -0.13 -2.24
CA GLY A 53 8.29 -0.10 -1.47
C GLY A 53 9.50 -0.64 -2.23
N GLY A 54 9.30 -1.40 -3.28
CA GLY A 54 10.40 -1.99 -4.06
C GLY A 54 11.28 -0.93 -4.70
N LYS A 55 12.58 -1.18 -4.68
CA LYS A 55 13.54 -0.31 -5.36
C LYS A 55 13.35 -0.35 -6.87
N SER A 56 13.01 -1.51 -7.40
CA SER A 56 12.56 -1.67 -8.77
C SER A 56 11.28 -2.50 -8.75
N ARG A 57 10.45 -2.33 -9.77
CA ARG A 57 9.12 -2.93 -9.82
C ARG A 57 8.88 -3.53 -11.19
N GLU A 58 8.27 -4.71 -11.19
CA GLU A 58 7.86 -5.39 -12.40
C GLU A 58 6.41 -5.83 -12.30
N MET A 59 5.82 -6.11 -13.43
CA MET A 59 4.43 -6.50 -13.53
C MET A 59 4.30 -7.57 -14.62
N ALA A 60 3.66 -8.70 -14.30
CA ALA A 60 3.36 -9.71 -15.29
C ALA A 60 2.40 -9.16 -16.35
N PRO A 61 2.44 -9.68 -17.60
CA PRO A 61 1.65 -9.09 -18.70
C PRO A 61 0.14 -8.99 -18.41
N GLU A 62 -0.41 -9.92 -17.66
CA GLU A 62 -1.86 -9.93 -17.35
C GLU A 62 -2.16 -9.46 -15.93
N ALA A 63 -1.16 -8.96 -15.22
CA ALA A 63 -1.36 -8.48 -13.86
C ALA A 63 -2.14 -7.16 -13.84
N SER A 64 -2.82 -6.91 -12.73
CA SER A 64 -3.65 -5.73 -12.55
C SER A 64 -3.50 -5.16 -11.15
N PHE A 65 -3.98 -3.93 -10.99
CA PHE A 65 -4.05 -3.25 -9.70
C PHE A 65 -5.47 -2.82 -9.42
N MET A 66 -5.86 -2.86 -8.16
CA MET A 66 -7.11 -2.29 -7.68
C MET A 66 -6.81 -1.33 -6.54
N LEU A 67 -6.98 -0.05 -6.78
CA LEU A 67 -6.75 0.98 -5.79
C LEU A 67 -8.08 1.56 -5.33
N HIS A 68 -8.20 1.79 -4.03
CA HIS A 68 -9.35 2.45 -3.45
C HIS A 68 -8.91 3.29 -2.25
N PRO A 69 -9.69 4.33 -1.89
CA PRO A 69 -9.39 5.11 -0.70
C PRO A 69 -9.45 4.27 0.56
N ALA A 70 -8.67 4.70 1.57
CA ALA A 70 -8.75 4.10 2.89
C ALA A 70 -10.15 4.32 3.48
N LYS A 71 -10.62 3.32 4.21
CA LYS A 71 -11.91 3.38 4.89
C LYS A 71 -11.69 3.38 6.40
N ALA A 72 -12.41 4.24 7.10
CA ALA A 72 -12.43 4.21 8.55
C ALA A 72 -13.45 3.19 9.02
N ALA A 73 -13.07 2.39 10.03
CA ALA A 73 -13.98 1.45 10.64
C ALA A 73 -14.52 2.05 11.94
N ASN A 74 -15.83 1.91 12.17
CA ASN A 74 -16.42 2.19 13.47
C ASN A 74 -16.24 0.96 14.35
N SER A 75 -15.32 1.04 15.30
CA SER A 75 -14.95 -0.09 16.14
C SER A 75 -15.78 -0.22 17.40
N LYS A 76 -16.70 0.71 17.68
CA LYS A 76 -17.37 0.74 18.98
C LYS A 76 -18.81 0.24 18.93
N ASN A 77 -19.65 0.83 18.15
CA ASN A 77 -21.07 0.45 18.01
C ASN A 77 -21.70 1.32 16.94
N ASP A 78 -23.01 1.17 16.76
CA ASP A 78 -23.74 1.82 15.68
C ASP A 78 -23.92 3.32 15.88
N TYR A 79 -23.57 3.83 17.06
CA TYR A 79 -23.77 5.25 17.39
C TYR A 79 -22.42 5.93 17.60
N ILE A 80 -22.17 6.98 16.81
CA ILE A 80 -21.01 7.83 16.99
C ILE A 80 -21.46 9.28 17.03
N SER A 81 -20.76 10.09 17.82
CA SER A 81 -21.07 11.52 17.94
C SER A 81 -20.62 12.28 16.70
N PRO A 82 -21.18 13.46 16.44
CA PRO A 82 -20.69 14.31 15.33
C PRO A 82 -19.20 14.61 15.41
N ASN A 83 -18.66 14.82 16.60
CA ASN A 83 -17.22 15.05 16.78
C ASN A 83 -16.39 13.82 16.38
N GLU A 84 -16.87 12.63 16.74
CA GLU A 84 -16.19 11.38 16.34
C GLU A 84 -16.24 11.18 14.82
N ILE A 85 -17.36 11.52 14.20
CA ILE A 85 -17.47 11.48 12.73
C ILE A 85 -16.46 12.41 12.10
N ASP A 86 -16.34 13.65 12.59
CA ASP A 86 -15.40 14.62 12.06
C ASP A 86 -13.95 14.14 12.22
N MET A 87 -13.62 13.56 13.35
CA MET A 87 -12.27 13.01 13.58
C MET A 87 -11.97 11.85 12.64
N LEU A 88 -12.90 10.91 12.46
CA LEU A 88 -12.73 9.79 11.54
C LEU A 88 -12.55 10.29 10.11
N LYS A 89 -13.32 11.29 9.71
CA LYS A 89 -13.22 11.89 8.37
C LYS A 89 -11.86 12.54 8.16
N LYS A 90 -11.39 13.30 9.14
CA LYS A 90 -10.09 13.96 9.08
C LYS A 90 -8.95 12.94 8.99
N ASP A 91 -9.00 11.91 9.83
CA ASP A 91 -7.98 10.86 9.86
C ASP A 91 -7.96 10.09 8.53
N SER A 92 -9.13 9.77 7.99
CA SER A 92 -9.24 9.10 6.69
C SER A 92 -8.67 9.96 5.57
N ASN A 93 -8.94 11.27 5.58
CA ASN A 93 -8.41 12.19 4.58
C ASN A 93 -6.88 12.29 4.65
N GLN A 94 -6.32 12.36 5.85
CA GLN A 94 -4.87 12.38 6.03
C GLN A 94 -4.23 11.08 5.55
N ALA A 95 -4.82 9.94 5.89
CA ALA A 95 -4.33 8.64 5.45
C ALA A 95 -4.38 8.53 3.92
N ASN A 96 -5.48 8.95 3.31
CA ASN A 96 -5.62 8.92 1.86
C ASN A 96 -4.59 9.81 1.17
N ASN A 97 -4.35 11.00 1.67
CA ASN A 97 -3.33 11.90 1.11
C ASN A 97 -1.94 11.26 1.18
N TYR A 98 -1.63 10.62 2.28
CA TYR A 98 -0.36 9.94 2.46
C TYR A 98 -0.20 8.75 1.52
N PHE A 99 -1.21 7.91 1.41
CA PHE A 99 -1.18 6.73 0.54
C PHE A 99 -1.14 7.14 -0.93
N TYR A 100 -1.85 8.17 -1.32
CA TYR A 100 -1.76 8.69 -2.68
C TYR A 100 -0.37 9.21 -3.01
N SER A 101 0.32 9.81 -2.05
CA SER A 101 1.70 10.25 -2.28
C SER A 101 2.63 9.06 -2.55
N ILE A 102 2.42 7.94 -1.87
CA ILE A 102 3.17 6.71 -2.12
C ILE A 102 2.80 6.13 -3.49
N TYR A 103 1.50 6.01 -3.79
CA TYR A 103 1.06 5.44 -5.05
C TYR A 103 1.56 6.24 -6.25
N SER A 104 1.62 7.55 -6.15
CA SER A 104 2.10 8.40 -7.24
C SER A 104 3.59 8.22 -7.53
N THR A 105 4.36 7.67 -6.58
CA THR A 105 5.79 7.40 -6.81
C THR A 105 6.03 6.12 -7.60
N CYS A 106 5.07 5.21 -7.61
CA CYS A 106 5.26 3.90 -8.23
C CYS A 106 4.22 3.54 -9.30
N THR A 107 3.25 4.40 -9.52
CA THR A 107 2.25 4.26 -10.58
C THR A 107 2.14 5.60 -11.31
N ASN A 108 1.49 5.59 -12.46
CA ASN A 108 1.19 6.83 -13.18
C ASN A 108 -0.14 7.46 -12.74
N MET A 109 -0.64 7.03 -11.59
CA MET A 109 -1.91 7.52 -11.07
C MET A 109 -1.77 8.97 -10.62
N LYS A 110 -2.72 9.80 -11.04
CA LYS A 110 -2.83 11.18 -10.59
C LYS A 110 -3.94 11.29 -9.57
N LYS A 111 -3.73 12.15 -8.57
CA LYS A 111 -4.77 12.48 -7.61
C LYS A 111 -5.75 13.47 -8.27
N ASP A 112 -6.99 13.07 -8.32
CA ASP A 112 -8.07 13.96 -8.78
C ASP A 112 -8.74 14.66 -7.60
#